data_5f5b6d23165413b2daf2c33d8accb1f9
#
_entry.id   5f5b6d23165413b2daf2c33d8accb1f9
#
_cell.length_a   1.000
_cell.length_b   1.000
_cell.length_c   1.000
_cell.angle_alpha   90.00
_cell.angle_beta   90.00
_cell.angle_gamma   90.00
#
_symmetry.space_group_name_H-M   'P 1'
#
loop_
_entity.id
_entity.type
_entity.pdbx_description
1 polymer ?
#
loop_
_entity_poly.entity_id
_entity_poly.type
_entity_poly.pdbx_seq_one_letter_code
_entity_poly.pdbx_strand_id
1 'polypeptide(L)'
;MHIDDILKDQKPTLSFEFFPPKTSEASEALYTTIGELEAYKPSFVSVTYGAGGSTRELTHDLVVRIKKTTTLDPVPHLTCVCHSEGDVASILARYAEAGVSNILALGGDPPKNLAGYDRAKDAFQHAADLVAFIKKFNEGGGHADKRGFGIGVAGFPEGHPTTPNRVIEMEHLKAKVDAGADYICTQLFFDNHDFYDFRARCRLAGIHVPIIAGIMPITSASGMRRMAELAAGARYPAKLLRAIQRCGNDEDAVQKVGIHYATEQCLDLLDHGVDGIHFYTLNKSHATREIYASLGIHDSAALRKAS
;
A
#
# COMPACT_ATOMS: atom_id res chain seq x y z
N MET A 1 6.99 15.11 2.41
CA MET A 1 7.92 15.09 1.24
C MET A 1 7.16 14.55 0.04
N HIS A 2 7.39 15.10 -1.17
CA HIS A 2 6.78 14.56 -2.41
C HIS A 2 7.37 13.19 -2.75
N ILE A 3 6.58 12.31 -3.37
CA ILE A 3 7.00 10.92 -3.62
C ILE A 3 8.22 10.83 -4.55
N ASP A 4 8.35 11.74 -5.53
CA ASP A 4 9.53 11.78 -6.40
C ASP A 4 10.82 12.00 -5.64
N ASP A 5 10.80 12.87 -4.61
CA ASP A 5 11.97 13.14 -3.77
C ASP A 5 12.26 11.90 -2.90
N ILE A 6 11.19 11.28 -2.35
CA ILE A 6 11.33 10.04 -1.56
C ILE A 6 11.96 8.93 -2.40
N LEU A 7 11.44 8.67 -3.60
CA LEU A 7 11.91 7.59 -4.47
C LEU A 7 13.30 7.86 -5.05
N LYS A 8 13.69 9.12 -5.19
CA LYS A 8 15.03 9.51 -5.64
C LYS A 8 16.06 9.39 -4.52
N ASP A 9 15.73 9.92 -3.32
CA ASP A 9 16.72 10.11 -2.25
C ASP A 9 16.76 8.95 -1.25
N GLN A 10 15.73 8.09 -1.25
CA GLN A 10 15.53 7.06 -0.23
C GLN A 10 15.36 5.64 -0.80
N LYS A 11 16.01 5.33 -1.91
CA LYS A 11 15.96 3.98 -2.52
C LYS A 11 16.95 3.03 -1.86
N PRO A 12 16.55 1.75 -1.56
CA PRO A 12 15.18 1.24 -1.57
C PRO A 12 14.32 1.89 -0.48
N THR A 13 13.05 2.18 -0.81
CA THR A 13 12.12 2.71 0.18
C THR A 13 11.60 1.61 1.09
N LEU A 14 11.42 1.90 2.39
CA LEU A 14 10.67 1.04 3.30
C LEU A 14 9.49 1.83 3.85
N SER A 15 8.29 1.26 3.78
CA SER A 15 7.06 1.93 4.15
C SER A 15 6.07 1.01 4.85
N PHE A 16 5.14 1.57 5.61
CA PHE A 16 4.19 0.84 6.44
C PHE A 16 2.75 1.25 6.12
N GLU A 17 1.83 0.30 6.15
CA GLU A 17 0.41 0.57 6.02
C GLU A 17 -0.28 0.53 7.38
N PHE A 18 -1.18 1.51 7.58
CA PHE A 18 -2.11 1.57 8.71
C PHE A 18 -3.55 1.66 8.20
N PHE A 19 -4.49 1.27 9.04
CA PHE A 19 -5.92 1.49 8.79
C PHE A 19 -6.56 2.24 9.97
N PRO A 20 -7.57 3.10 9.71
CA PRO A 20 -8.20 3.89 10.74
C PRO A 20 -8.91 3.01 11.77
N PRO A 21 -8.66 3.22 13.07
CA PRO A 21 -9.29 2.49 14.15
C PRO A 21 -10.76 2.85 14.28
N LYS A 22 -11.58 1.92 14.79
CA LYS A 22 -13.02 2.12 14.98
C LYS A 22 -13.42 2.38 16.45
N THR A 23 -12.52 2.15 17.39
CA THR A 23 -12.74 2.37 18.83
C THR A 23 -11.62 3.19 19.43
N SER A 24 -11.85 3.77 20.62
CA SER A 24 -10.85 4.56 21.36
C SER A 24 -9.63 3.71 21.71
N GLU A 25 -9.86 2.49 22.20
CA GLU A 25 -8.80 1.56 22.60
C GLU A 25 -7.94 1.16 21.40
N ALA A 26 -8.56 0.87 20.25
CA ALA A 26 -7.84 0.59 19.02
C ALA A 26 -7.06 1.82 18.52
N SER A 27 -7.57 3.03 18.78
CA SER A 27 -6.87 4.28 18.47
C SER A 27 -5.61 4.45 19.32
N GLU A 28 -5.68 4.25 20.63
CA GLU A 28 -4.52 4.33 21.52
C GLU A 28 -3.45 3.28 21.14
N ALA A 29 -3.87 2.03 20.89
CA ALA A 29 -2.97 0.98 20.43
C ALA A 29 -2.30 1.32 19.10
N LEU A 30 -3.03 1.93 18.15
CA LEU A 30 -2.47 2.36 16.88
C LEU A 30 -1.41 3.44 17.07
N TYR A 31 -1.65 4.46 17.92
CA TYR A 31 -0.65 5.51 18.16
C TYR A 31 0.60 4.98 18.85
N THR A 32 0.48 4.00 19.72
CA THR A 32 1.64 3.27 20.26
C THR A 32 2.41 2.58 19.14
N THR A 33 1.72 1.86 18.26
CA THR A 33 2.33 1.20 17.09
C THR A 33 3.01 2.19 16.13
N ILE A 34 2.37 3.34 15.86
CA ILE A 34 2.95 4.38 15.02
C ILE A 34 4.25 4.90 15.63
N GLY A 35 4.26 5.21 16.94
CA GLY A 35 5.47 5.67 17.65
C GLY A 35 6.60 4.62 17.61
N GLU A 36 6.29 3.33 17.78
CA GLU A 36 7.27 2.25 17.67
C GLU A 36 7.85 2.15 16.26
N LEU A 37 7.03 2.28 15.22
CA LEU A 37 7.46 2.17 13.82
C LEU A 37 8.09 3.45 13.28
N GLU A 38 7.78 4.63 13.83
CA GLU A 38 8.45 5.89 13.50
C GLU A 38 9.95 5.83 13.79
N ALA A 39 10.35 5.13 14.87
CA ALA A 39 11.76 4.94 15.22
C ALA A 39 12.57 4.23 14.12
N TYR A 40 11.90 3.46 13.26
CA TYR A 40 12.52 2.79 12.10
C TYR A 40 12.67 3.69 10.87
N LYS A 41 12.28 4.97 10.96
CA LYS A 41 12.44 6.00 9.91
C LYS A 41 11.97 5.53 8.54
N PRO A 42 10.70 5.08 8.39
CA PRO A 42 10.18 4.69 7.11
C PRO A 42 10.22 5.86 6.12
N SER A 43 10.27 5.56 4.84
CA SER A 43 10.27 6.57 3.78
C SER A 43 8.92 7.31 3.71
N PHE A 44 7.84 6.58 3.97
CA PHE A 44 6.47 7.09 4.09
C PHE A 44 5.59 6.06 4.81
N VAL A 45 4.37 6.43 5.12
CA VAL A 45 3.34 5.51 5.61
C VAL A 45 2.06 5.67 4.80
N SER A 46 1.31 4.60 4.57
CA SER A 46 0.01 4.71 3.93
C SER A 46 -1.14 4.53 4.93
N VAL A 47 -2.29 5.10 4.63
CA VAL A 47 -3.50 4.96 5.45
C VAL A 47 -4.65 4.52 4.58
N THR A 48 -5.22 3.35 4.89
CA THR A 48 -6.26 2.73 4.07
C THR A 48 -7.58 3.51 4.11
N TYR A 49 -8.39 3.26 3.07
CA TYR A 49 -9.72 3.83 2.91
C TYR A 49 -10.75 2.69 2.89
N GLY A 50 -11.77 2.76 3.72
CA GLY A 50 -12.77 1.68 3.82
C GLY A 50 -13.61 1.55 2.56
N ALA A 51 -14.06 0.32 2.27
CA ALA A 51 -14.92 0.02 1.14
C ALA A 51 -16.13 0.98 1.08
N GLY A 52 -16.42 1.49 -0.13
CA GLY A 52 -17.51 2.47 -0.33
C GLY A 52 -17.32 3.80 0.40
N GLY A 53 -16.09 4.18 0.78
CA GLY A 53 -15.84 5.42 1.52
C GLY A 53 -16.27 5.40 2.98
N SER A 54 -16.53 4.22 3.55
CA SER A 54 -17.10 4.05 4.91
C SER A 54 -16.23 4.62 6.04
N THR A 55 -14.94 4.91 5.79
CA THR A 55 -14.01 5.48 6.75
C THR A 55 -13.47 6.86 6.36
N ARG A 56 -14.15 7.59 5.44
CA ARG A 56 -13.68 8.88 4.90
C ARG A 56 -13.13 9.80 5.98
N GLU A 57 -13.93 10.15 6.97
CA GLU A 57 -13.53 11.08 8.03
C GLU A 57 -12.47 10.47 8.95
N LEU A 58 -12.60 9.20 9.34
CA LEU A 58 -11.62 8.51 10.17
C LEU A 58 -10.25 8.42 9.49
N THR A 59 -10.23 8.17 8.17
CA THR A 59 -8.99 8.17 7.38
C THR A 59 -8.37 9.56 7.33
N HIS A 60 -9.20 10.59 7.06
CA HIS A 60 -8.73 11.98 7.03
C HIS A 60 -8.12 12.39 8.38
N ASP A 61 -8.84 12.15 9.49
CA ASP A 61 -8.39 12.52 10.82
C ASP A 61 -7.07 11.84 11.20
N LEU A 62 -6.95 10.53 10.90
CA LEU A 62 -5.71 9.78 11.13
C LEU A 62 -4.55 10.34 10.31
N VAL A 63 -4.75 10.59 9.01
CA VAL A 63 -3.74 11.17 8.11
C VAL A 63 -3.26 12.53 8.61
N VAL A 64 -4.19 13.43 8.93
CA VAL A 64 -3.87 14.78 9.42
C VAL A 64 -3.16 14.70 10.77
N ARG A 65 -3.58 13.81 11.66
CA ARG A 65 -2.93 13.62 12.94
C ARG A 65 -1.50 13.10 12.78
N ILE A 66 -1.27 12.06 11.97
CA ILE A 66 0.07 11.56 11.66
C ILE A 66 0.93 12.72 11.15
N LYS A 67 0.44 13.49 10.16
CA LYS A 67 1.18 14.62 9.58
C LYS A 67 1.55 15.70 10.58
N LYS A 68 0.68 15.96 11.55
CA LYS A 68 0.89 17.04 12.56
C LYS A 68 1.72 16.60 13.76
N THR A 69 1.69 15.33 14.15
CA THR A 69 2.26 14.86 15.43
C THR A 69 3.47 13.96 15.29
N THR A 70 3.85 13.58 14.07
CA THR A 70 5.01 12.72 13.79
C THR A 70 5.87 13.33 12.68
N THR A 71 7.04 12.72 12.45
CA THR A 71 7.93 13.06 11.31
C THR A 71 7.57 12.31 10.04
N LEU A 72 6.53 11.47 10.07
CA LEU A 72 6.14 10.61 8.97
C LEU A 72 5.43 11.38 7.86
N ASP A 73 5.62 10.95 6.62
CA ASP A 73 4.87 11.43 5.46
C ASP A 73 3.71 10.47 5.15
N PRO A 74 2.46 10.83 5.49
CA PRO A 74 1.31 9.97 5.22
C PRO A 74 0.86 10.05 3.77
N VAL A 75 0.51 8.89 3.21
CA VAL A 75 -0.09 8.69 1.89
C VAL A 75 -1.49 8.12 2.08
N PRO A 76 -2.55 8.93 2.09
CA PRO A 76 -3.91 8.42 2.18
C PRO A 76 -4.29 7.66 0.91
N HIS A 77 -5.01 6.54 1.09
CA HIS A 77 -5.73 5.91 0.00
C HIS A 77 -6.95 6.77 -0.38
N LEU A 78 -7.23 6.85 -1.67
CA LEU A 78 -8.43 7.48 -2.21
C LEU A 78 -9.03 6.57 -3.27
N THR A 79 -10.33 6.32 -3.22
CA THR A 79 -10.99 5.35 -4.10
C THR A 79 -11.99 6.03 -5.03
N CYS A 80 -12.27 5.38 -6.16
CA CYS A 80 -13.27 5.83 -7.13
C CYS A 80 -14.71 5.69 -6.61
N VAL A 81 -14.96 4.65 -5.78
CA VAL A 81 -16.32 4.25 -5.39
C VAL A 81 -17.02 5.26 -4.50
N CYS A 82 -18.30 5.50 -4.78
CA CYS A 82 -19.19 6.36 -3.98
C CYS A 82 -18.70 7.81 -3.86
N HIS A 83 -18.00 8.33 -4.85
CA HIS A 83 -17.55 9.73 -4.90
C HIS A 83 -18.02 10.41 -6.19
N SER A 84 -18.49 11.65 -6.05
CA SER A 84 -18.58 12.60 -7.14
C SER A 84 -17.25 13.31 -7.36
N GLU A 85 -17.08 13.99 -8.50
CA GLU A 85 -15.92 14.86 -8.73
C GLU A 85 -15.78 15.95 -7.66
N GLY A 86 -16.91 16.52 -7.21
CA GLY A 86 -16.94 17.52 -6.14
C GLY A 86 -16.47 16.96 -4.79
N ASP A 87 -16.83 15.71 -4.47
CA ASP A 87 -16.32 15.03 -3.26
C ASP A 87 -14.81 14.87 -3.31
N VAL A 88 -14.28 14.37 -4.44
CA VAL A 88 -12.84 14.17 -4.61
C VAL A 88 -12.10 15.49 -4.57
N ALA A 89 -12.59 16.54 -5.24
CA ALA A 89 -11.99 17.87 -5.19
C ALA A 89 -11.91 18.42 -3.76
N SER A 90 -13.00 18.26 -2.98
CA SER A 90 -13.03 18.68 -1.58
C SER A 90 -12.04 17.89 -0.70
N ILE A 91 -11.92 16.57 -0.90
CA ILE A 91 -10.97 15.72 -0.18
C ILE A 91 -9.54 16.14 -0.50
N LEU A 92 -9.21 16.36 -1.76
CA LEU A 92 -7.88 16.81 -2.20
C LEU A 92 -7.53 18.18 -1.61
N ALA A 93 -8.47 19.14 -1.64
CA ALA A 93 -8.26 20.46 -1.04
C ALA A 93 -7.95 20.37 0.47
N ARG A 94 -8.70 19.55 1.23
CA ARG A 94 -8.45 19.32 2.66
C ARG A 94 -7.08 18.69 2.92
N TYR A 95 -6.63 17.74 2.08
CA TYR A 95 -5.31 17.14 2.20
C TYR A 95 -4.19 18.12 1.83
N ALA A 96 -4.38 18.93 0.79
CA ALA A 96 -3.43 19.98 0.40
C ALA A 96 -3.25 21.01 1.54
N GLU A 97 -4.36 21.47 2.15
CA GLU A 97 -4.34 22.39 3.31
C GLU A 97 -3.63 21.76 4.51
N ALA A 98 -3.78 20.45 4.73
CA ALA A 98 -3.09 19.74 5.80
C ALA A 98 -1.60 19.45 5.50
N GLY A 99 -1.09 19.82 4.31
CA GLY A 99 0.31 19.60 3.90
C GLY A 99 0.63 18.14 3.55
N VAL A 100 -0.39 17.36 3.18
CA VAL A 100 -0.20 16.00 2.63
C VAL A 100 0.29 16.12 1.19
N SER A 101 1.35 15.39 0.84
CA SER A 101 2.02 15.56 -0.46
C SER A 101 1.76 14.42 -1.45
N ASN A 102 1.13 13.32 -1.01
CA ASN A 102 0.99 12.13 -1.86
C ASN A 102 -0.36 11.45 -1.64
N ILE A 103 -0.89 10.80 -2.68
CA ILE A 103 -2.16 10.04 -2.66
C ILE A 103 -1.92 8.66 -3.27
N LEU A 104 -2.53 7.60 -2.73
CA LEU A 104 -2.63 6.30 -3.38
C LEU A 104 -4.02 6.17 -4.01
N ALA A 105 -4.09 6.29 -5.34
CA ALA A 105 -5.34 6.28 -6.12
C ALA A 105 -5.75 4.84 -6.47
N LEU A 106 -6.93 4.42 -6.02
CA LEU A 106 -7.41 3.04 -6.12
C LEU A 106 -8.79 2.98 -6.79
N GLY A 107 -9.10 1.85 -7.43
CA GLY A 107 -10.45 1.57 -7.92
C GLY A 107 -11.49 1.51 -6.79
N GLY A 108 -11.11 0.89 -5.70
CA GLY A 108 -11.94 0.67 -4.52
C GLY A 108 -12.92 -0.49 -4.69
N ASP A 109 -13.31 -1.09 -3.55
CA ASP A 109 -14.29 -2.16 -3.51
C ASP A 109 -15.71 -1.60 -3.35
N PRO A 110 -16.70 -2.24 -3.98
CA PRO A 110 -18.09 -1.87 -3.79
C PRO A 110 -18.50 -1.90 -2.30
N PRO A 111 -19.37 -0.98 -1.86
CA PRO A 111 -19.84 -0.98 -0.49
C PRO A 111 -20.68 -2.24 -0.21
N LYS A 112 -20.32 -3.00 0.84
CA LYS A 112 -20.99 -4.28 1.17
C LYS A 112 -22.43 -4.12 1.62
N ASN A 113 -22.80 -2.95 2.15
CA ASN A 113 -24.08 -2.70 2.85
C ASN A 113 -24.94 -1.64 2.16
N LEU A 114 -24.67 -1.27 0.92
CA LEU A 114 -25.46 -0.28 0.18
C LEU A 114 -26.35 -1.00 -0.83
N ALA A 115 -27.60 -1.24 -0.47
CA ALA A 115 -28.57 -1.82 -1.37
C ALA A 115 -28.78 -0.93 -2.61
N GLY A 116 -28.73 -1.54 -3.80
CA GLY A 116 -28.91 -0.81 -5.06
C GLY A 116 -27.71 0.00 -5.53
N TYR A 117 -26.50 -0.19 -4.94
CA TYR A 117 -25.28 0.39 -5.46
C TYR A 117 -25.04 -0.09 -6.90
N ASP A 118 -24.77 0.87 -7.76
CA ASP A 118 -24.49 0.64 -9.17
C ASP A 118 -23.19 1.37 -9.54
N ARG A 119 -22.13 0.62 -9.77
CA ARG A 119 -20.80 1.14 -10.14
C ARG A 119 -20.86 2.05 -11.37
N ALA A 120 -21.75 1.79 -12.33
CA ALA A 120 -21.89 2.58 -13.54
C ALA A 120 -22.28 4.05 -13.28
N LYS A 121 -22.77 4.35 -12.08
CA LYS A 121 -23.16 5.72 -11.65
C LYS A 121 -22.05 6.49 -10.95
N ASP A 122 -20.93 5.84 -10.62
CA ASP A 122 -19.78 6.52 -10.02
C ASP A 122 -19.12 7.47 -11.05
N ALA A 123 -18.62 8.60 -10.59
CA ALA A 123 -17.93 9.57 -11.45
C ALA A 123 -16.63 9.01 -12.06
N PHE A 124 -15.99 8.08 -11.36
CA PHE A 124 -14.74 7.45 -11.76
C PHE A 124 -14.94 5.95 -11.94
N GLN A 125 -14.86 5.44 -13.16
CA GLN A 125 -15.06 4.01 -13.45
C GLN A 125 -13.79 3.21 -13.16
N HIS A 126 -12.61 3.79 -13.40
CA HIS A 126 -11.30 3.18 -13.22
C HIS A 126 -10.37 4.08 -12.41
N ALA A 127 -9.37 3.49 -11.76
CA ALA A 127 -8.36 4.26 -11.04
C ALA A 127 -7.59 5.22 -11.97
N ALA A 128 -7.51 4.94 -13.27
CA ALA A 128 -6.92 5.86 -14.25
C ALA A 128 -7.71 7.18 -14.35
N ASP A 129 -9.04 7.14 -14.25
CA ASP A 129 -9.88 8.36 -14.27
C ASP A 129 -9.60 9.21 -13.03
N LEU A 130 -9.46 8.56 -11.88
CA LEU A 130 -9.11 9.23 -10.63
C LEU A 130 -7.70 9.85 -10.69
N VAL A 131 -6.71 9.13 -11.24
CA VAL A 131 -5.35 9.67 -11.47
C VAL A 131 -5.41 10.91 -12.37
N ALA A 132 -6.11 10.83 -13.50
CA ALA A 132 -6.27 11.97 -14.41
C ALA A 132 -6.93 13.19 -13.72
N PHE A 133 -7.94 12.94 -12.88
CA PHE A 133 -8.59 13.99 -12.09
C PHE A 133 -7.65 14.64 -11.08
N ILE A 134 -6.83 13.84 -10.35
CA ILE A 134 -5.83 14.38 -9.42
C ILE A 134 -4.77 15.21 -10.17
N LYS A 135 -4.32 14.76 -11.35
CA LYS A 135 -3.39 15.54 -12.19
C LYS A 135 -3.99 16.89 -12.61
N LYS A 136 -5.26 16.89 -13.02
CA LYS A 136 -5.99 18.14 -13.33
C LYS A 136 -6.11 19.08 -12.11
N PHE A 137 -6.35 18.52 -10.92
CA PHE A 137 -6.35 19.28 -9.66
C PHE A 137 -4.98 19.90 -9.39
N ASN A 138 -3.89 19.16 -9.60
CA ASN A 138 -2.52 19.64 -9.45
C ASN A 138 -2.23 20.83 -10.37
N GLU A 139 -2.65 20.77 -11.64
CA GLU A 139 -2.52 21.87 -12.63
C GLU A 139 -3.28 23.13 -12.21
N GLY A 140 -4.37 22.98 -11.44
CA GLY A 140 -5.15 24.09 -10.91
C GLY A 140 -4.46 24.86 -9.77
N GLY A 141 -3.27 24.45 -9.31
CA GLY A 141 -2.48 25.14 -8.28
C GLY A 141 -3.05 25.07 -6.88
N GLY A 142 -3.93 24.13 -6.59
CA GLY A 142 -4.55 23.93 -5.27
C GLY A 142 -3.63 23.34 -4.19
N HIS A 143 -2.33 23.13 -4.49
CA HIS A 143 -1.35 22.53 -3.59
C HIS A 143 -0.14 23.44 -3.39
N ALA A 144 0.47 23.44 -2.18
CA ALA A 144 1.64 24.26 -1.84
C ALA A 144 2.90 23.87 -2.65
N ASP A 145 3.10 22.56 -2.92
CA ASP A 145 4.11 22.09 -3.87
C ASP A 145 3.58 22.33 -5.29
N LYS A 146 4.37 22.98 -6.15
CA LYS A 146 4.00 23.27 -7.54
C LYS A 146 3.75 22.04 -8.41
N ARG A 147 4.30 20.88 -8.00
CA ARG A 147 4.04 19.57 -8.64
C ARG A 147 2.66 19.01 -8.29
N GLY A 148 2.06 19.52 -7.20
CA GLY A 148 0.83 19.00 -6.63
C GLY A 148 1.04 17.74 -5.82
N PHE A 149 0.07 16.84 -5.81
CA PHE A 149 0.18 15.53 -5.19
C PHE A 149 0.99 14.57 -6.06
N GLY A 150 1.92 13.83 -5.44
CA GLY A 150 2.45 12.61 -6.02
C GLY A 150 1.42 11.47 -5.94
N ILE A 151 1.36 10.63 -6.96
CA ILE A 151 0.25 9.69 -7.15
C ILE A 151 0.79 8.25 -7.25
N GLY A 152 0.43 7.41 -6.27
CA GLY A 152 0.62 5.96 -6.34
C GLY A 152 -0.62 5.25 -6.88
N VAL A 153 -0.42 4.07 -7.45
CA VAL A 153 -1.49 3.17 -7.89
C VAL A 153 -1.19 1.73 -7.51
N ALA A 154 -2.25 0.89 -7.41
CA ALA A 154 -2.08 -0.53 -7.14
C ALA A 154 -1.64 -1.32 -8.37
N GLY A 155 -0.71 -2.29 -8.16
CA GLY A 155 -0.35 -3.34 -9.09
C GLY A 155 -0.65 -4.73 -8.50
N PHE A 156 -0.80 -5.75 -9.35
CA PHE A 156 -1.19 -7.10 -8.93
C PHE A 156 -0.22 -8.13 -9.51
N PRO A 157 0.84 -8.54 -8.79
CA PRO A 157 1.81 -9.51 -9.29
C PRO A 157 1.16 -10.82 -9.75
N GLU A 158 0.21 -11.32 -8.98
CA GLU A 158 -0.49 -12.56 -9.26
C GLU A 158 -1.77 -12.36 -10.10
N GLY A 159 -2.10 -11.11 -10.47
CA GLY A 159 -3.26 -10.70 -11.26
C GLY A 159 -4.43 -10.20 -10.44
N HIS A 160 -5.21 -9.34 -11.07
CA HIS A 160 -6.41 -8.80 -10.44
C HIS A 160 -7.55 -9.82 -10.50
N PRO A 161 -8.23 -10.14 -9.38
CA PRO A 161 -9.23 -11.22 -9.32
C PRO A 161 -10.41 -11.01 -10.27
N THR A 162 -10.81 -9.76 -10.53
CA THR A 162 -11.92 -9.44 -11.45
C THR A 162 -11.48 -9.22 -12.89
N THR A 163 -10.17 -9.28 -13.19
CA THR A 163 -9.61 -9.14 -14.53
C THR A 163 -8.66 -10.31 -14.82
N PRO A 164 -9.18 -11.52 -15.07
CA PRO A 164 -8.35 -12.72 -15.22
C PRO A 164 -7.48 -12.71 -16.47
N ASN A 165 -7.82 -11.89 -17.47
CA ASN A 165 -6.98 -11.70 -18.64
C ASN A 165 -5.79 -10.80 -18.32
N ARG A 166 -4.59 -11.38 -18.32
CA ARG A 166 -3.33 -10.70 -17.98
C ARG A 166 -2.95 -9.57 -18.94
N VAL A 167 -3.37 -9.63 -20.19
CA VAL A 167 -3.12 -8.56 -21.17
C VAL A 167 -3.98 -7.35 -20.82
N ILE A 168 -5.29 -7.54 -20.62
CA ILE A 168 -6.23 -6.47 -20.24
C ILE A 168 -5.83 -5.85 -18.88
N GLU A 169 -5.41 -6.67 -17.92
CA GLU A 169 -4.92 -6.18 -16.64
C GLU A 169 -3.71 -5.26 -16.80
N MET A 170 -2.75 -5.62 -17.67
CA MET A 170 -1.57 -4.80 -17.96
C MET A 170 -1.95 -3.51 -18.69
N GLU A 171 -2.93 -3.56 -19.61
CA GLU A 171 -3.50 -2.36 -20.25
C GLU A 171 -4.13 -1.40 -19.23
N HIS A 172 -4.88 -1.93 -18.25
CA HIS A 172 -5.43 -1.12 -17.15
C HIS A 172 -4.32 -0.51 -16.29
N LEU A 173 -3.26 -1.25 -16.01
CA LEU A 173 -2.12 -0.71 -15.26
C LEU A 173 -1.39 0.37 -16.05
N LYS A 174 -1.15 0.13 -17.36
CA LYS A 174 -0.55 1.09 -18.27
C LYS A 174 -1.37 2.38 -18.34
N ALA A 175 -2.69 2.27 -18.44
CA ALA A 175 -3.58 3.44 -18.46
C ALA A 175 -3.46 4.30 -17.19
N LYS A 176 -3.26 3.69 -16.00
CA LYS A 176 -3.02 4.44 -14.75
C LYS A 176 -1.69 5.22 -14.80
N VAL A 177 -0.64 4.59 -15.33
CA VAL A 177 0.68 5.22 -15.45
C VAL A 177 0.65 6.33 -16.51
N ASP A 178 0.01 6.08 -17.66
CA ASP A 178 -0.13 7.09 -18.72
C ASP A 178 -0.99 8.29 -18.29
N ALA A 179 -1.94 8.08 -17.38
CA ALA A 179 -2.71 9.17 -16.76
C ALA A 179 -1.88 10.02 -15.78
N GLY A 180 -0.67 9.58 -15.42
CA GLY A 180 0.28 10.33 -14.60
C GLY A 180 0.56 9.77 -13.21
N ALA A 181 0.40 8.45 -12.99
CA ALA A 181 0.86 7.84 -11.74
C ALA A 181 2.39 7.82 -11.67
N ASP A 182 2.93 8.16 -10.50
CA ASP A 182 4.36 8.30 -10.26
C ASP A 182 5.02 7.01 -9.76
N TYR A 183 4.25 6.10 -9.14
CA TYR A 183 4.75 4.79 -8.68
C TYR A 183 3.62 3.75 -8.58
N ILE A 184 4.02 2.50 -8.49
CA ILE A 184 3.14 1.35 -8.26
C ILE A 184 3.45 0.75 -6.90
N CYS A 185 2.43 0.54 -6.05
CA CYS A 185 2.49 -0.29 -4.86
C CYS A 185 1.75 -1.60 -5.15
N THR A 186 2.41 -2.76 -4.96
CA THR A 186 1.77 -4.03 -5.33
C THR A 186 0.84 -4.54 -4.23
N GLN A 187 -0.19 -5.30 -4.61
CA GLN A 187 -0.88 -6.20 -3.70
C GLN A 187 0.14 -7.18 -3.10
N LEU A 188 -0.15 -7.69 -1.89
CA LEU A 188 0.67 -8.71 -1.25
C LEU A 188 0.79 -9.97 -2.14
N PHE A 189 1.92 -10.64 -2.04
CA PHE A 189 2.24 -11.90 -2.70
C PHE A 189 3.18 -12.71 -1.80
N PHE A 190 3.28 -14.02 -2.05
CA PHE A 190 4.11 -14.93 -1.26
C PHE A 190 5.21 -15.63 -2.06
N ASP A 191 5.25 -15.42 -3.39
CA ASP A 191 6.31 -15.91 -4.27
C ASP A 191 6.96 -14.72 -4.99
N ASN A 192 8.25 -14.47 -4.74
CA ASN A 192 8.97 -13.36 -5.35
C ASN A 192 9.09 -13.52 -6.87
N HIS A 193 8.98 -14.74 -7.42
CA HIS A 193 8.96 -14.95 -8.86
C HIS A 193 7.74 -14.29 -9.52
N ASP A 194 6.58 -14.25 -8.85
CA ASP A 194 5.41 -13.53 -9.37
C ASP A 194 5.67 -12.03 -9.45
N PHE A 195 6.41 -11.46 -8.49
CA PHE A 195 6.82 -10.06 -8.52
C PHE A 195 7.84 -9.79 -9.65
N TYR A 196 8.82 -10.66 -9.83
CA TYR A 196 9.83 -10.48 -10.89
C TYR A 196 9.23 -10.60 -12.29
N ASP A 197 8.33 -11.57 -12.51
CA ASP A 197 7.56 -11.68 -13.74
C ASP A 197 6.69 -10.44 -13.99
N PHE A 198 5.98 -9.98 -12.95
CA PHE A 198 5.18 -8.75 -13.02
C PHE A 198 6.03 -7.55 -13.41
N ARG A 199 7.19 -7.34 -12.76
CA ARG A 199 8.14 -6.26 -13.07
C ARG A 199 8.65 -6.34 -14.51
N ALA A 200 8.95 -7.55 -15.00
CA ALA A 200 9.36 -7.77 -16.38
C ALA A 200 8.25 -7.44 -17.37
N ARG A 201 7.02 -7.88 -17.12
CA ARG A 201 5.85 -7.54 -17.94
C ARG A 201 5.56 -6.03 -17.96
N CYS A 202 5.69 -5.34 -16.83
CA CYS A 202 5.58 -3.88 -16.77
C CYS A 202 6.59 -3.21 -17.72
N ARG A 203 7.85 -3.61 -17.68
CA ARG A 203 8.89 -3.08 -18.58
C ARG A 203 8.57 -3.33 -20.07
N LEU A 204 8.11 -4.52 -20.41
CA LEU A 204 7.69 -4.86 -21.77
C LEU A 204 6.49 -4.03 -22.24
N ALA A 205 5.59 -3.67 -21.34
CA ALA A 205 4.45 -2.79 -21.60
C ALA A 205 4.83 -1.29 -21.63
N GLY A 206 6.12 -0.95 -21.46
CA GLY A 206 6.57 0.45 -21.41
C GLY A 206 6.23 1.18 -20.10
N ILE A 207 6.07 0.44 -19.00
CA ILE A 207 5.89 0.98 -17.65
C ILE A 207 7.26 1.02 -16.98
N HIS A 208 7.73 2.23 -16.65
CA HIS A 208 9.08 2.47 -16.11
C HIS A 208 9.07 3.17 -14.74
N VAL A 209 7.90 3.46 -14.19
CA VAL A 209 7.78 4.03 -12.83
C VAL A 209 8.25 3.01 -11.78
N PRO A 210 8.75 3.47 -10.62
CA PRO A 210 9.16 2.58 -9.53
C PRO A 210 8.04 1.63 -9.07
N ILE A 211 8.40 0.39 -8.72
CA ILE A 211 7.47 -0.64 -8.24
C ILE A 211 7.86 -1.05 -6.83
N ILE A 212 7.01 -0.74 -5.86
CA ILE A 212 7.20 -1.06 -4.45
C ILE A 212 6.49 -2.39 -4.16
N ALA A 213 7.23 -3.35 -3.60
CA ALA A 213 6.73 -4.69 -3.29
C ALA A 213 5.91 -4.70 -1.99
N GLY A 214 4.67 -5.14 -2.06
CA GLY A 214 3.79 -5.31 -0.90
C GLY A 214 4.05 -6.62 -0.18
N ILE A 215 4.49 -6.56 1.08
CA ILE A 215 4.81 -7.72 1.92
C ILE A 215 3.91 -7.76 3.15
N MET A 216 3.34 -8.93 3.42
CA MET A 216 2.50 -9.16 4.59
C MET A 216 2.95 -10.43 5.32
N PRO A 217 3.57 -10.30 6.50
CA PRO A 217 3.98 -11.47 7.29
C PRO A 217 2.74 -12.20 7.81
N ILE A 218 2.75 -13.54 7.73
CA ILE A 218 1.72 -14.39 8.35
C ILE A 218 1.98 -14.41 9.85
N THR A 219 1.01 -13.96 10.65
CA THR A 219 1.14 -13.91 12.10
C THR A 219 0.19 -14.86 12.83
N SER A 220 -0.73 -15.52 12.10
CA SER A 220 -1.63 -16.55 12.64
C SER A 220 -2.23 -17.39 11.52
N ALA A 221 -2.64 -18.61 11.82
CA ALA A 221 -3.31 -19.49 10.87
C ALA A 221 -4.69 -18.96 10.43
N SER A 222 -5.43 -18.33 11.36
CA SER A 222 -6.71 -17.68 11.06
C SER A 222 -6.51 -16.44 10.19
N GLY A 223 -5.48 -15.64 10.46
CA GLY A 223 -5.08 -14.49 9.66
C GLY A 223 -4.74 -14.88 8.23
N MET A 224 -4.00 -15.96 8.03
CA MET A 224 -3.68 -16.48 6.70
C MET A 224 -4.94 -16.79 5.86
N ARG A 225 -5.93 -17.47 6.44
CA ARG A 225 -7.22 -17.71 5.76
C ARG A 225 -7.92 -16.40 5.36
N ARG A 226 -7.95 -15.44 6.28
CA ARG A 226 -8.54 -14.11 6.01
C ARG A 226 -7.79 -13.33 4.93
N MET A 227 -6.47 -13.45 4.85
CA MET A 227 -5.67 -12.85 3.77
C MET A 227 -6.07 -13.40 2.41
N ALA A 228 -6.30 -14.71 2.29
CA ALA A 228 -6.74 -15.33 1.05
C ALA A 228 -8.10 -14.77 0.56
N GLU A 229 -8.98 -14.43 1.50
CA GLU A 229 -10.27 -13.80 1.19
C GLU A 229 -10.13 -12.32 0.80
N LEU A 230 -9.27 -11.56 1.50
CA LEU A 230 -9.10 -10.12 1.31
C LEU A 230 -8.26 -9.78 0.07
N ALA A 231 -7.20 -10.55 -0.15
CA ALA A 231 -6.31 -10.39 -1.30
C ALA A 231 -6.68 -11.38 -2.42
N ALA A 232 -7.98 -11.50 -2.72
CA ALA A 232 -8.53 -12.49 -3.63
C ALA A 232 -7.62 -12.71 -4.84
N GLY A 233 -7.06 -13.94 -4.99
CA GLY A 233 -6.06 -14.28 -6.01
C GLY A 233 -4.64 -14.47 -5.49
N ALA A 234 -4.31 -14.08 -4.25
CA ALA A 234 -3.00 -14.38 -3.66
C ALA A 234 -2.82 -15.90 -3.47
N ARG A 235 -1.68 -16.41 -3.93
CA ARG A 235 -1.35 -17.84 -3.89
C ARG A 235 -0.35 -18.12 -2.78
N TYR A 236 -0.57 -19.21 -2.06
CA TYR A 236 0.37 -19.68 -1.04
C TYR A 236 1.28 -20.76 -1.63
N PRO A 237 2.61 -20.54 -1.70
CA PRO A 237 3.54 -21.57 -2.14
C PRO A 237 3.45 -22.82 -1.27
N ALA A 238 3.57 -24.00 -1.87
CA ALA A 238 3.49 -25.28 -1.16
C ALA A 238 4.54 -25.40 -0.02
N LYS A 239 5.71 -24.75 -0.16
CA LYS A 239 6.74 -24.67 0.90
C LYS A 239 6.17 -24.00 2.15
N LEU A 240 5.50 -22.86 1.98
CA LEU A 240 4.90 -22.07 3.07
C LEU A 240 3.75 -22.85 3.72
N LEU A 241 2.83 -23.42 2.92
CA LEU A 241 1.72 -24.22 3.43
C LEU A 241 2.21 -25.38 4.31
N ARG A 242 3.22 -26.12 3.84
CA ARG A 242 3.81 -27.23 4.62
C ARG A 242 4.50 -26.75 5.90
N ALA A 243 5.13 -25.58 5.88
CA ALA A 243 5.77 -25.01 7.06
C ALA A 243 4.72 -24.63 8.12
N ILE A 244 3.65 -23.95 7.73
CA ILE A 244 2.53 -23.59 8.61
C ILE A 244 1.81 -24.85 9.13
N GLN A 245 1.58 -25.84 8.27
CA GLN A 245 0.93 -27.10 8.70
C GLN A 245 1.72 -27.82 9.78
N ARG A 246 3.05 -27.81 9.73
CA ARG A 246 3.90 -28.42 10.78
C ARG A 246 3.78 -27.74 12.14
N CYS A 247 3.36 -26.48 12.20
CA CYS A 247 3.12 -25.78 13.45
C CYS A 247 1.86 -26.28 14.19
N GLY A 248 0.96 -26.99 13.52
CA GLY A 248 -0.30 -27.45 14.11
C GLY A 248 -1.15 -26.30 14.63
N ASN A 249 -1.48 -26.33 15.92
CA ASN A 249 -2.26 -25.30 16.61
C ASN A 249 -1.39 -24.31 17.41
N ASP A 250 -0.08 -24.37 17.27
CA ASP A 250 0.86 -23.47 17.96
C ASP A 250 0.95 -22.15 17.19
N GLU A 251 0.20 -21.12 17.63
CA GLU A 251 0.16 -19.80 17.01
C GLU A 251 1.51 -19.06 17.12
N ASP A 252 2.31 -19.30 18.16
CA ASP A 252 3.66 -18.71 18.29
C ASP A 252 4.61 -19.31 17.24
N ALA A 253 4.51 -20.61 17.00
CA ALA A 253 5.27 -21.27 15.93
C ALA A 253 4.83 -20.76 14.54
N VAL A 254 3.52 -20.59 14.31
CA VAL A 254 2.99 -20.00 13.07
C VAL A 254 3.56 -18.59 12.84
N GLN A 255 3.54 -17.74 13.87
CA GLN A 255 4.08 -16.38 13.79
C GLN A 255 5.58 -16.37 13.45
N LYS A 256 6.38 -17.20 14.12
CA LYS A 256 7.82 -17.32 13.86
C LYS A 256 8.10 -17.77 12.42
N VAL A 257 7.37 -18.77 11.94
CA VAL A 257 7.48 -19.28 10.56
C VAL A 257 7.09 -18.19 9.55
N GLY A 258 6.01 -17.45 9.80
CA GLY A 258 5.54 -16.39 8.92
C GLY A 258 6.49 -15.19 8.87
N ILE A 259 7.06 -14.79 10.01
CA ILE A 259 8.07 -13.72 10.08
C ILE A 259 9.34 -14.15 9.34
N HIS A 260 9.83 -15.37 9.58
CA HIS A 260 11.00 -15.91 8.88
C HIS A 260 10.78 -15.94 7.37
N TYR A 261 9.63 -16.42 6.91
CA TYR A 261 9.31 -16.46 5.49
C TYR A 261 9.29 -15.05 4.84
N ALA A 262 8.67 -14.08 5.52
CA ALA A 262 8.64 -12.70 5.05
C ALA A 262 10.06 -12.06 5.07
N THR A 263 10.90 -12.43 6.02
CA THR A 263 12.31 -11.99 6.05
C THR A 263 13.08 -12.50 4.83
N GLU A 264 12.94 -13.80 4.50
CA GLU A 264 13.56 -14.38 3.31
C GLU A 264 13.07 -13.70 2.02
N GLN A 265 11.75 -13.39 1.93
CA GLN A 265 11.23 -12.60 0.82
C GLN A 265 11.89 -11.22 0.73
N CYS A 266 12.03 -10.52 1.85
CA CYS A 266 12.64 -9.18 1.89
C CYS A 266 14.11 -9.23 1.47
N LEU A 267 14.90 -10.18 1.98
CA LEU A 267 16.32 -10.36 1.61
C LEU A 267 16.46 -10.56 0.09
N ASP A 268 15.71 -11.52 -0.47
CA ASP A 268 15.75 -11.82 -1.89
C ASP A 268 15.30 -10.61 -2.76
N LEU A 269 14.27 -9.87 -2.34
CA LEU A 269 13.83 -8.64 -3.03
C LEU A 269 14.92 -7.55 -3.02
N LEU A 270 15.60 -7.36 -1.90
CA LEU A 270 16.69 -6.39 -1.76
C LEU A 270 17.87 -6.79 -2.64
N ASP A 271 18.28 -8.06 -2.65
CA ASP A 271 19.36 -8.60 -3.48
C ASP A 271 19.06 -8.45 -4.98
N HIS A 272 17.79 -8.47 -5.37
CA HIS A 272 17.33 -8.26 -6.75
C HIS A 272 16.99 -6.80 -7.08
N GLY A 273 17.41 -5.85 -6.25
CA GLY A 273 17.30 -4.41 -6.52
C GLY A 273 15.86 -3.93 -6.64
N VAL A 274 15.00 -4.29 -5.66
CA VAL A 274 13.63 -3.75 -5.57
C VAL A 274 13.67 -2.24 -5.32
N ASP A 275 12.71 -1.49 -5.88
CA ASP A 275 12.62 -0.04 -5.64
C ASP A 275 12.19 0.31 -4.20
N GLY A 276 11.47 -0.61 -3.55
CA GLY A 276 11.08 -0.50 -2.15
C GLY A 276 10.21 -1.66 -1.69
N ILE A 277 10.02 -1.73 -0.37
CA ILE A 277 9.15 -2.71 0.29
C ILE A 277 8.10 -1.97 1.12
N HIS A 278 6.84 -2.36 0.95
CA HIS A 278 5.69 -1.84 1.68
C HIS A 278 5.11 -2.92 2.59
N PHE A 279 5.16 -2.70 3.90
CA PHE A 279 4.68 -3.68 4.88
C PHE A 279 3.21 -3.44 5.24
N TYR A 280 2.37 -4.41 4.99
CA TYR A 280 0.99 -4.48 5.49
C TYR A 280 0.99 -4.89 6.96
N THR A 281 1.03 -3.91 7.86
CA THR A 281 1.29 -4.13 9.30
C THR A 281 0.09 -4.63 10.08
N LEU A 282 -1.12 -4.48 9.56
CA LEU A 282 -2.38 -4.71 10.29
C LEU A 282 -2.44 -3.97 11.63
N ASN A 283 -1.89 -2.75 11.67
CA ASN A 283 -1.76 -1.91 12.87
C ASN A 283 -0.95 -2.58 14.01
N LYS A 284 0.02 -3.45 13.66
CA LYS A 284 0.89 -4.12 14.62
C LYS A 284 2.35 -3.94 14.22
N SER A 285 3.21 -3.63 15.18
CA SER A 285 4.64 -3.38 14.94
C SER A 285 5.50 -4.65 14.99
N HIS A 286 5.12 -5.62 15.81
CA HIS A 286 5.99 -6.75 16.21
C HIS A 286 6.62 -7.47 15.01
N ALA A 287 5.82 -7.98 14.07
CA ALA A 287 6.35 -8.73 12.93
C ALA A 287 7.31 -7.91 12.07
N THR A 288 6.99 -6.64 11.81
CA THR A 288 7.86 -5.74 11.04
C THR A 288 9.18 -5.48 11.77
N ARG A 289 9.15 -5.29 13.08
CA ARG A 289 10.35 -5.08 13.92
C ARG A 289 11.26 -6.30 13.91
N GLU A 290 10.71 -7.51 14.03
CA GLU A 290 11.45 -8.76 13.93
C GLU A 290 12.09 -8.96 12.54
N ILE A 291 11.39 -8.56 11.46
CA ILE A 291 11.95 -8.57 10.11
C ILE A 291 13.14 -7.61 10.03
N TYR A 292 13.02 -6.36 10.51
CA TYR A 292 14.13 -5.41 10.53
C TYR A 292 15.35 -5.94 11.30
N ALA A 293 15.11 -6.52 12.48
CA ALA A 293 16.17 -7.14 13.28
C ALA A 293 16.86 -8.29 12.52
N SER A 294 16.09 -9.13 11.84
CA SER A 294 16.60 -10.26 11.06
C SER A 294 17.33 -9.84 9.79
N LEU A 295 16.98 -8.68 9.21
CA LEU A 295 17.71 -8.05 8.11
C LEU A 295 19.02 -7.39 8.59
N GLY A 296 19.29 -7.34 9.90
CA GLY A 296 20.46 -6.69 10.46
C GLY A 296 20.42 -5.16 10.42
N ILE A 297 19.24 -4.57 10.27
CA ILE A 297 19.05 -3.12 10.19
C ILE A 297 18.27 -2.60 11.40
N HIS A 298 18.67 -1.45 11.91
CA HIS A 298 18.00 -0.78 13.02
C HIS A 298 17.02 0.31 12.57
N ASP A 299 17.20 0.83 11.37
CA ASP A 299 16.26 1.75 10.72
C ASP A 299 16.40 1.68 9.17
N SER A 300 15.44 2.27 8.45
CA SER A 300 15.42 2.27 6.99
C SER A 300 16.60 3.00 6.34
N ALA A 301 17.23 3.95 7.07
CA ALA A 301 18.41 4.67 6.56
C ALA A 301 19.66 3.80 6.50
N ALA A 302 19.70 2.70 7.25
CA ALA A 302 20.82 1.77 7.21
C ALA A 302 20.95 1.07 5.84
N LEU A 303 19.84 0.74 5.18
CA LEU A 303 19.84 0.13 3.83
C LEU A 303 20.37 1.09 2.75
N ARG A 304 20.09 2.38 2.89
CA ARG A 304 20.50 3.41 1.91
C ARG A 304 21.99 3.68 1.88
N LYS A 305 22.69 3.33 2.96
CA LYS A 305 24.17 3.50 3.08
C LYS A 305 24.95 2.29 2.54
N ALA A 306 24.26 1.17 2.36
CA ALA A 306 24.87 -0.08 1.88
C ALA A 306 24.71 -0.30 0.37
N SER A 307 23.93 0.54 -0.30
CA SER A 307 23.72 0.58 -1.75
C SER A 307 24.59 1.65 -2.38
#